data_71591ed99cdbf9b7420ed72747edcbf3
#
_entry.id   71591ed99cdbf9b7420ed72747edcbf3
#
_cell.length_a   1.000
_cell.length_b   1.000
_cell.length_c   1.000
_cell.angle_alpha   90.00
_cell.angle_beta   90.00
_cell.angle_gamma   90.00
#
_symmetry.space_group_name_H-M   'P 1'
#
loop_
_entity.id
_entity.type
_entity.pdbx_description
1 polymer ?
#
loop_
_entity_poly.entity_id
_entity_poly.type
_entity_poly.pdbx_seq_one_letter_code
_entity_poly.pdbx_strand_id
1 'polypeptide(L)'
;MNDTPLEHHAVDIITAVMALLIGLAILTSLLRTVPDWYNAFLAWLQSWHLGAFPLLLMILFILLDVALIGFIAFTLRRYGELISAQPAKTTEAAPADPAVEIRVAWKQIELLIQSQNPSDWNMAVLRADALLDDALKNAGHDGLTMADRLKVVDPVQLPSLDRVWSSHRLRNAIAHDPTDQHTREIIISAIASYRQAFRDLGFMTELSPDTPLPGDAPDNIQFG
;
A
#
# COMPACT_ATOMS: atom_id res chain seq x y z
N MET A 1 40.37 -15.05 5.50
CA MET A 1 39.35 -16.09 5.66
C MET A 1 38.15 -15.57 4.89
N ASN A 2 37.90 -16.13 3.70
CA ASN A 2 36.80 -15.67 2.83
C ASN A 2 35.57 -16.49 3.17
N ASP A 3 34.64 -15.91 3.93
CA ASP A 3 33.35 -16.50 4.17
C ASP A 3 32.60 -16.51 2.83
N THR A 4 32.25 -17.70 2.36
CA THR A 4 31.56 -17.85 1.08
C THR A 4 30.08 -17.45 1.21
N PRO A 5 29.45 -16.87 0.19
CA PRO A 5 28.03 -16.46 0.22
C PRO A 5 27.08 -17.60 0.61
N LEU A 6 27.48 -18.85 0.38
CA LEU A 6 26.71 -20.06 0.74
C LEU A 6 26.63 -20.29 2.26
N GLU A 7 27.65 -19.88 3.03
CA GLU A 7 27.63 -20.04 4.50
C GLU A 7 26.64 -19.06 5.15
N HIS A 8 26.53 -17.82 4.66
CA HIS A 8 25.54 -16.85 5.15
C HIS A 8 24.11 -17.32 4.91
N HIS A 9 23.81 -17.82 3.72
CA HIS A 9 22.47 -18.36 3.42
C HIS A 9 22.13 -19.60 4.29
N ALA A 10 23.08 -20.46 4.58
CA ALA A 10 22.86 -21.61 5.45
C ALA A 10 22.57 -21.18 6.90
N VAL A 11 23.27 -20.17 7.42
CA VAL A 11 23.05 -19.62 8.77
C VAL A 11 21.67 -18.94 8.84
N ASP A 12 21.26 -18.20 7.82
CA ASP A 12 19.95 -17.54 7.76
C ASP A 12 18.80 -18.56 7.74
N ILE A 13 18.95 -19.66 6.99
CA ILE A 13 17.95 -20.73 6.95
C ILE A 13 17.86 -21.43 8.31
N ILE A 14 18.99 -21.73 8.94
CA ILE A 14 19.02 -22.38 10.26
C ILE A 14 18.37 -21.48 11.32
N THR A 15 18.68 -20.19 11.33
CA THR A 15 18.07 -19.23 12.26
C THR A 15 16.56 -19.08 12.05
N ALA A 16 16.09 -19.05 10.81
CA ALA A 16 14.67 -19.01 10.49
C ALA A 16 13.92 -20.29 10.94
N VAL A 17 14.51 -21.47 10.72
CA VAL A 17 13.95 -22.75 11.17
C VAL A 17 13.92 -22.82 12.70
N MET A 18 14.98 -22.40 13.38
CA MET A 18 15.03 -22.36 14.84
C MET A 18 13.97 -21.40 15.42
N ALA A 19 13.80 -20.21 14.83
CA ALA A 19 12.75 -19.26 15.24
C ALA A 19 11.35 -19.85 15.06
N LEU A 20 11.11 -20.55 13.96
CA LEU A 20 9.83 -21.23 13.70
C LEU A 20 9.56 -22.35 14.72
N LEU A 21 10.55 -23.16 15.05
CA LEU A 21 10.44 -24.25 16.04
C LEU A 21 10.17 -23.69 17.45
N ILE A 22 10.86 -22.61 17.84
CA ILE A 22 10.63 -21.92 19.11
C ILE A 22 9.22 -21.33 19.15
N GLY A 23 8.78 -20.65 18.09
CA GLY A 23 7.43 -20.13 17.98
C GLY A 23 6.36 -21.21 18.10
N LEU A 24 6.56 -22.35 17.45
CA LEU A 24 5.65 -23.50 17.53
C LEU A 24 5.63 -24.11 18.95
N ALA A 25 6.78 -24.19 19.61
CA ALA A 25 6.87 -24.67 21.00
C ALA A 25 6.16 -23.75 21.99
N ILE A 26 6.29 -22.42 21.81
CA ILE A 26 5.57 -21.43 22.61
C ILE A 26 4.05 -21.54 22.36
N LEU A 27 3.63 -21.65 21.10
CA LEU A 27 2.23 -21.79 20.74
C LEU A 27 1.61 -23.05 21.32
N THR A 28 2.30 -24.20 21.24
CA THR A 28 1.82 -25.47 21.82
C THR A 28 1.76 -25.42 23.34
N SER A 29 2.69 -24.72 23.99
CA SER A 29 2.66 -24.49 25.44
C SER A 29 1.44 -23.64 25.84
N LEU A 30 1.19 -22.54 25.13
CA LEU A 30 0.02 -21.69 25.36
C LEU A 30 -1.28 -22.45 25.15
N LEU A 31 -1.40 -23.24 24.08
CA LEU A 31 -2.60 -24.05 23.81
C LEU A 31 -2.85 -25.13 24.88
N ARG A 32 -1.82 -25.62 25.57
CA ARG A 32 -1.98 -26.56 26.68
C ARG A 32 -2.48 -25.90 27.96
N THR A 33 -2.09 -24.66 28.23
CA THR A 33 -2.48 -23.94 29.46
C THR A 33 -3.87 -23.32 29.38
N VAL A 34 -4.37 -23.03 28.18
CA VAL A 34 -5.71 -22.43 27.98
C VAL A 34 -6.84 -23.29 28.56
N PRO A 35 -6.90 -24.63 28.37
CA PRO A 35 -7.97 -25.44 28.93
C PRO A 35 -8.02 -25.42 30.47
N ASP A 36 -6.83 -25.47 31.12
CA ASP A 36 -6.76 -25.48 32.58
C ASP A 36 -7.15 -24.12 33.16
N TRP A 37 -6.69 -23.04 32.59
CA TRP A 37 -7.09 -21.69 32.98
C TRP A 37 -8.59 -21.45 32.74
N TYR A 38 -9.12 -21.88 31.61
CA TYR A 38 -10.53 -21.74 31.28
C TYR A 38 -11.42 -22.53 32.25
N ASN A 39 -11.08 -23.78 32.56
CA ASN A 39 -11.80 -24.60 33.52
C ASN A 39 -11.73 -24.01 34.95
N ALA A 40 -10.58 -23.50 35.37
CA ALA A 40 -10.42 -22.81 36.64
C ALA A 40 -11.28 -21.56 36.73
N PHE A 41 -11.34 -20.78 35.65
CA PHE A 41 -12.20 -19.60 35.55
C PHE A 41 -13.70 -19.96 35.60
N LEU A 42 -14.12 -21.02 34.92
CA LEU A 42 -15.51 -21.49 34.99
C LEU A 42 -15.87 -21.99 36.38
N ALA A 43 -14.99 -22.75 37.05
CA ALA A 43 -15.21 -23.20 38.42
C ALA A 43 -15.31 -22.02 39.39
N TRP A 44 -14.49 -21.01 39.23
CA TRP A 44 -14.53 -19.78 39.99
C TRP A 44 -15.88 -19.02 39.78
N LEU A 45 -16.36 -18.89 38.53
CA LEU A 45 -17.65 -18.28 38.23
C LEU A 45 -18.82 -19.06 38.84
N GLN A 46 -18.78 -20.39 38.82
CA GLN A 46 -19.80 -21.24 39.41
C GLN A 46 -19.87 -21.12 40.96
N SER A 47 -18.74 -20.83 41.59
CA SER A 47 -18.67 -20.64 43.04
C SER A 47 -19.42 -19.40 43.55
N TRP A 48 -19.71 -18.44 42.68
CA TRP A 48 -20.33 -17.18 43.03
C TRP A 48 -21.85 -17.22 43.18
N HIS A 49 -22.50 -18.36 43.03
CA HIS A 49 -23.98 -18.55 43.19
C HIS A 49 -24.85 -17.50 42.46
N LEU A 50 -24.33 -16.98 41.35
CA LEU A 50 -24.96 -15.89 40.58
C LEU A 50 -26.13 -16.36 39.68
N GLY A 51 -26.62 -17.59 39.86
CA GLY A 51 -27.73 -18.13 39.06
C GLY A 51 -27.46 -18.13 37.55
N ALA A 52 -28.28 -17.44 36.78
CA ALA A 52 -28.17 -17.37 35.32
C ALA A 52 -27.17 -16.34 34.82
N PHE A 53 -26.55 -15.54 35.70
CA PHE A 53 -25.66 -14.42 35.30
C PHE A 53 -24.42 -14.90 34.49
N PRO A 54 -23.66 -15.97 34.87
CA PRO A 54 -22.55 -16.43 34.07
C PRO A 54 -22.97 -16.89 32.66
N LEU A 55 -24.13 -17.50 32.55
CA LEU A 55 -24.72 -17.92 31.27
C LEU A 55 -25.02 -16.69 30.36
N LEU A 56 -25.65 -15.66 30.95
CA LEU A 56 -25.97 -14.41 30.24
C LEU A 56 -24.69 -13.70 29.80
N LEU A 57 -23.66 -13.70 30.65
CA LEU A 57 -22.36 -13.11 30.31
C LEU A 57 -21.70 -13.86 29.15
N MET A 58 -21.72 -15.18 29.17
CA MET A 58 -21.19 -16.03 28.09
C MET A 58 -21.94 -15.78 26.77
N ILE A 59 -23.25 -15.70 26.80
CA ILE A 59 -24.06 -15.36 25.60
C ILE A 59 -23.68 -13.97 25.07
N LEU A 60 -23.54 -12.99 25.98
CA LEU A 60 -23.13 -11.63 25.59
C LEU A 60 -21.77 -11.61 24.88
N PHE A 61 -20.76 -12.34 25.41
CA PHE A 61 -19.46 -12.45 24.77
C PHE A 61 -19.54 -13.12 23.40
N ILE A 62 -20.28 -14.21 23.26
CA ILE A 62 -20.50 -14.88 21.98
C ILE A 62 -21.13 -13.92 20.96
N LEU A 63 -22.14 -13.16 21.37
CA LEU A 63 -22.78 -12.16 20.49
C LEU A 63 -21.81 -11.04 20.08
N LEU A 64 -20.94 -10.61 21.01
CA LEU A 64 -19.92 -9.61 20.73
C LEU A 64 -18.89 -10.13 19.73
N ASP A 65 -18.42 -11.38 19.90
CA ASP A 65 -17.48 -12.02 18.98
C ASP A 65 -18.08 -12.18 17.58
N VAL A 66 -19.33 -12.62 17.48
CA VAL A 66 -20.05 -12.71 16.20
C VAL A 66 -20.19 -11.33 15.54
N ALA A 67 -20.53 -10.31 16.31
CA ALA A 67 -20.62 -8.94 15.82
C ALA A 67 -19.25 -8.41 15.33
N LEU A 68 -18.16 -8.72 16.07
CA LEU A 68 -16.81 -8.33 15.70
C LEU A 68 -16.35 -9.03 14.41
N ILE A 69 -16.60 -10.34 14.30
CA ILE A 69 -16.30 -11.10 13.07
C ILE A 69 -17.11 -10.54 11.89
N GLY A 70 -18.38 -10.24 12.09
CA GLY A 70 -19.24 -9.61 11.08
C GLY A 70 -18.71 -8.23 10.67
N PHE A 71 -18.27 -7.42 11.61
CA PHE A 71 -17.67 -6.11 11.35
C PHE A 71 -16.35 -6.22 10.58
N ILE A 72 -15.49 -7.17 10.96
CA ILE A 72 -14.24 -7.43 10.23
C ILE A 72 -14.54 -7.90 8.80
N ALA A 73 -15.46 -8.84 8.63
CA ALA A 73 -15.85 -9.32 7.31
C ALA A 73 -16.46 -8.20 6.44
N PHE A 74 -17.31 -7.36 7.04
CA PHE A 74 -17.85 -6.18 6.36
C PHE A 74 -16.76 -5.19 5.94
N THR A 75 -15.81 -4.91 6.84
CA THR A 75 -14.69 -4.00 6.57
C THR A 75 -13.79 -4.55 5.46
N LEU A 76 -13.45 -5.85 5.52
CA LEU A 76 -12.65 -6.50 4.48
C LEU A 76 -13.38 -6.52 3.13
N ARG A 77 -14.69 -6.73 3.12
CA ARG A 77 -15.51 -6.68 1.90
C ARG A 77 -15.53 -5.27 1.31
N ARG A 78 -15.73 -4.26 2.16
CA ARG A 78 -15.69 -2.85 1.75
C ARG A 78 -14.32 -2.42 1.23
N TYR A 79 -13.24 -2.89 1.89
CA TYR A 79 -11.87 -2.70 1.43
C TYR A 79 -11.61 -3.45 0.13
N GLY A 80 -12.12 -4.69 -0.01
CA GLY A 80 -12.04 -5.47 -1.24
C GLY A 80 -12.75 -4.79 -2.40
N GLU A 81 -13.91 -4.18 -2.19
CA GLU A 81 -14.62 -3.39 -3.19
C GLU A 81 -13.84 -2.12 -3.60
N LEU A 82 -13.17 -1.47 -2.66
CA LEU A 82 -12.30 -0.32 -2.93
C LEU A 82 -11.02 -0.71 -3.68
N ILE A 83 -10.47 -1.89 -3.39
CA ILE A 83 -9.29 -2.44 -4.07
C ILE A 83 -9.68 -3.06 -5.42
N SER A 84 -10.84 -3.70 -5.52
CA SER A 84 -11.37 -4.26 -6.78
C SER A 84 -12.00 -3.20 -7.69
N ALA A 85 -12.25 -2.00 -7.20
CA ALA A 85 -12.49 -0.82 -8.03
C ALA A 85 -11.21 -0.33 -8.75
N GLN A 86 -10.03 -0.88 -8.45
CA GLN A 86 -8.99 -0.96 -9.46
C GLN A 86 -9.54 -1.84 -10.60
N PRO A 87 -9.49 -1.36 -11.87
CA PRO A 87 -9.96 -2.16 -12.98
C PRO A 87 -9.26 -3.52 -12.86
N ALA A 88 -10.07 -4.57 -12.69
CA ALA A 88 -9.59 -5.94 -12.64
C ALA A 88 -8.63 -6.10 -13.82
N LYS A 89 -7.42 -6.61 -13.57
CA LYS A 89 -6.62 -7.18 -14.66
C LYS A 89 -7.54 -8.16 -15.33
N THR A 90 -8.08 -7.74 -16.47
CA THR A 90 -9.00 -8.55 -17.27
C THR A 90 -8.21 -9.77 -17.69
N THR A 91 -8.42 -10.86 -16.99
CA THR A 91 -7.95 -12.18 -17.40
C THR A 91 -8.59 -12.45 -18.77
N GLU A 92 -7.75 -12.72 -19.79
CA GLU A 92 -8.12 -13.11 -21.16
C GLU A 92 -8.56 -11.98 -22.13
N ALA A 93 -7.84 -10.85 -22.14
CA ALA A 93 -7.65 -10.12 -23.39
C ALA A 93 -6.18 -10.20 -23.78
N ALA A 94 -5.87 -10.27 -25.09
CA ALA A 94 -4.50 -10.20 -25.61
C ALA A 94 -3.68 -9.16 -24.84
N PRO A 95 -2.35 -9.37 -24.65
CA PRO A 95 -1.55 -8.50 -23.79
C PRO A 95 -1.79 -7.05 -24.19
N ALA A 96 -2.54 -6.34 -23.35
CA ALA A 96 -2.82 -4.93 -23.54
C ALA A 96 -1.46 -4.22 -23.54
N ASP A 97 -1.22 -3.36 -24.52
CA ASP A 97 -0.02 -2.54 -24.58
C ASP A 97 0.16 -1.87 -23.20
N PRO A 98 1.28 -2.13 -22.48
CA PRO A 98 1.51 -1.58 -21.15
C PRO A 98 1.33 -0.05 -21.11
N ALA A 99 1.62 0.63 -22.21
CA ALA A 99 1.40 2.07 -22.33
C ALA A 99 -0.08 2.45 -22.31
N VAL A 100 -0.99 1.59 -22.77
CA VAL A 100 -2.45 1.83 -22.68
C VAL A 100 -2.92 1.71 -21.24
N GLU A 101 -2.49 0.69 -20.52
CA GLU A 101 -2.84 0.50 -19.10
C GLU A 101 -2.36 1.68 -18.25
N ILE A 102 -1.12 2.12 -18.46
CA ILE A 102 -0.54 3.28 -17.76
C ILE A 102 -1.35 4.55 -18.06
N ARG A 103 -1.72 4.80 -19.31
CA ARG A 103 -2.53 5.98 -19.69
C ARG A 103 -3.91 5.96 -19.03
N VAL A 104 -4.56 4.80 -18.95
CA VAL A 104 -5.86 4.66 -18.28
C VAL A 104 -5.73 4.91 -16.78
N ALA A 105 -4.71 4.35 -16.13
CA ALA A 105 -4.44 4.57 -14.72
C ALA A 105 -4.08 6.05 -14.43
N TRP A 106 -3.33 6.69 -15.33
CA TRP A 106 -2.96 8.09 -15.19
C TRP A 106 -4.17 9.05 -15.20
N LYS A 107 -5.19 8.78 -15.99
CA LYS A 107 -6.45 9.56 -15.96
C LYS A 107 -7.11 9.59 -14.58
N GLN A 108 -7.01 8.51 -13.84
CA GLN A 108 -7.53 8.47 -12.46
C GLN A 108 -6.74 9.39 -11.53
N ILE A 109 -5.42 9.49 -11.73
CA ILE A 109 -4.55 10.40 -10.98
C ILE A 109 -4.91 11.86 -11.30
N GLU A 110 -5.15 12.17 -12.57
CA GLU A 110 -5.58 13.51 -13.01
C GLU A 110 -6.92 13.94 -12.38
N LEU A 111 -7.88 13.03 -12.29
CA LEU A 111 -9.16 13.28 -11.62
C LEU A 111 -8.98 13.59 -10.13
N LEU A 112 -8.10 12.88 -9.44
CA LEU A 112 -7.79 13.12 -8.03
C LEU A 112 -7.18 14.52 -7.81
N ILE A 113 -6.27 14.96 -8.70
CA ILE A 113 -5.65 16.29 -8.62
C ILE A 113 -6.65 17.44 -8.90
N GLN A 114 -7.69 17.18 -9.71
CA GLN A 114 -8.75 18.17 -9.98
C GLN A 114 -9.73 18.34 -8.80
N SER A 115 -9.73 17.39 -7.85
CA SER A 115 -10.56 17.48 -6.66
C SER A 115 -10.18 18.69 -5.79
N GLN A 116 -11.16 19.19 -5.02
CA GLN A 116 -10.94 20.22 -4.01
C GLN A 116 -10.55 19.64 -2.64
N ASN A 117 -10.50 18.31 -2.51
CA ASN A 117 -10.20 17.63 -1.27
C ASN A 117 -8.71 17.32 -1.16
N PRO A 118 -7.97 17.83 -0.14
CA PRO A 118 -6.55 17.54 0.04
C PRO A 118 -6.22 16.05 0.15
N SER A 119 -7.13 15.24 0.70
CA SER A 119 -6.93 13.78 0.80
C SER A 119 -6.85 13.11 -0.58
N ASP A 120 -7.56 13.65 -1.57
CA ASP A 120 -7.51 13.13 -2.94
C ASP A 120 -6.16 13.47 -3.59
N TRP A 121 -5.57 14.63 -3.26
CA TRP A 121 -4.24 15.00 -3.74
C TRP A 121 -3.17 14.06 -3.17
N ASN A 122 -3.24 13.76 -1.87
CA ASN A 122 -2.37 12.77 -1.24
C ASN A 122 -2.52 11.39 -1.92
N MET A 123 -3.75 10.97 -2.19
CA MET A 123 -4.02 9.73 -2.91
C MET A 123 -3.45 9.73 -4.34
N ALA A 124 -3.47 10.87 -5.03
CA ALA A 124 -2.87 11.01 -6.36
C ALA A 124 -1.37 10.72 -6.33
N VAL A 125 -0.63 11.27 -5.34
CA VAL A 125 0.81 11.01 -5.17
C VAL A 125 1.08 9.55 -4.89
N LEU A 126 0.32 8.92 -3.96
CA LEU A 126 0.46 7.50 -3.64
C LEU A 126 0.25 6.61 -4.86
N ARG A 127 -0.77 6.91 -5.68
CA ARG A 127 -1.07 6.14 -6.91
C ARG A 127 -0.03 6.37 -8.01
N ALA A 128 0.48 7.59 -8.15
CA ALA A 128 1.50 7.89 -9.16
C ALA A 128 2.82 7.16 -8.86
N ASP A 129 3.23 7.11 -7.58
CA ASP A 129 4.40 6.36 -7.14
C ASP A 129 4.25 4.85 -7.39
N ALA A 130 3.11 4.28 -7.00
CA ALA A 130 2.83 2.86 -7.22
C ALA A 130 2.80 2.49 -8.72
N LEU A 131 2.21 3.34 -9.55
CA LEU A 131 2.15 3.14 -10.99
C LEU A 131 3.54 3.18 -11.63
N LEU A 132 4.42 4.09 -11.17
CA LEU A 132 5.81 4.15 -11.64
C LEU A 132 6.63 2.94 -11.14
N ASP A 133 6.40 2.48 -9.91
CA ASP A 133 7.04 1.26 -9.38
C ASP A 133 6.72 0.04 -10.24
N ASP A 134 5.44 -0.14 -10.59
CA ASP A 134 4.99 -1.22 -11.48
C ASP A 134 5.59 -1.08 -12.88
N ALA A 135 5.69 0.14 -13.43
CA ALA A 135 6.28 0.39 -14.73
C ALA A 135 7.79 0.04 -14.74
N LEU A 136 8.54 0.45 -13.71
CA LEU A 136 9.96 0.12 -13.57
C LEU A 136 10.19 -1.38 -13.42
N LYS A 137 9.35 -2.05 -12.63
CA LYS A 137 9.38 -3.52 -12.49
C LYS A 137 9.14 -4.22 -13.81
N ASN A 138 8.13 -3.80 -14.58
CA ASN A 138 7.82 -4.37 -15.88
C ASN A 138 8.90 -4.07 -16.93
N ALA A 139 9.63 -2.95 -16.79
CA ALA A 139 10.79 -2.61 -17.60
C ALA A 139 12.05 -3.44 -17.24
N GLY A 140 11.97 -4.31 -16.22
CA GLY A 140 13.07 -5.20 -15.82
C GLY A 140 14.05 -4.60 -14.82
N HIS A 141 13.69 -3.50 -14.16
CA HIS A 141 14.53 -2.95 -13.08
C HIS A 141 14.35 -3.75 -11.80
N ASP A 142 15.37 -4.45 -11.37
CA ASP A 142 15.35 -5.30 -10.18
C ASP A 142 15.33 -4.46 -8.88
N GLY A 143 14.59 -4.95 -7.88
CA GLY A 143 14.53 -4.33 -6.56
C GLY A 143 13.32 -4.83 -5.76
N LEU A 144 13.47 -4.88 -4.44
CA LEU A 144 12.35 -5.24 -3.55
C LEU A 144 11.38 -4.08 -3.36
N THR A 145 11.89 -2.86 -3.41
CA THR A 145 11.13 -1.62 -3.22
C THR A 145 11.33 -0.67 -4.40
N MET A 146 10.44 0.33 -4.52
CA MET A 146 10.60 1.44 -5.46
C MET A 146 11.99 2.11 -5.31
N ALA A 147 12.42 2.35 -4.08
CA ALA A 147 13.73 2.96 -3.80
C ALA A 147 14.89 2.10 -4.32
N ASP A 148 14.79 0.76 -4.25
CA ASP A 148 15.84 -0.12 -4.75
C ASP A 148 15.86 -0.10 -6.29
N ARG A 149 14.69 -0.09 -6.94
CA ARG A 149 14.61 0.04 -8.40
C ARG A 149 15.18 1.37 -8.88
N LEU A 150 14.84 2.49 -8.22
CA LEU A 150 15.39 3.81 -8.57
C LEU A 150 16.92 3.90 -8.46
N LYS A 151 17.57 3.10 -7.59
CA LYS A 151 19.04 3.06 -7.48
C LYS A 151 19.72 2.41 -8.68
N VAL A 152 19.02 1.49 -9.36
CA VAL A 152 19.58 0.73 -10.49
C VAL A 152 19.18 1.29 -11.85
N VAL A 153 18.25 2.23 -11.90
CA VAL A 153 17.86 2.93 -13.14
C VAL A 153 19.00 3.81 -13.61
N ASP A 154 19.35 3.68 -14.90
CA ASP A 154 20.33 4.54 -15.54
C ASP A 154 19.77 5.99 -15.67
N PRO A 155 20.47 7.01 -15.15
CA PRO A 155 20.07 8.41 -15.33
C PRO A 155 19.91 8.86 -16.79
N VAL A 156 20.51 8.15 -17.75
CA VAL A 156 20.31 8.41 -19.17
C VAL A 156 18.93 7.96 -19.63
N GLN A 157 18.41 6.86 -19.05
CA GLN A 157 17.05 6.36 -19.34
C GLN A 157 15.96 7.15 -18.60
N LEU A 158 16.30 7.72 -17.44
CA LEU A 158 15.38 8.49 -16.60
C LEU A 158 16.00 9.83 -16.20
N PRO A 159 16.09 10.82 -17.11
CA PRO A 159 16.67 12.14 -16.81
C PRO A 159 15.96 12.86 -15.65
N SER A 160 14.72 12.53 -15.37
CA SER A 160 13.93 13.06 -14.23
C SER A 160 14.20 12.36 -12.89
N LEU A 161 15.19 11.44 -12.80
CA LEU A 161 15.42 10.57 -11.63
C LEU A 161 15.51 11.35 -10.30
N ASP A 162 16.23 12.46 -10.24
CA ASP A 162 16.38 13.26 -9.00
C ASP A 162 15.04 13.84 -8.53
N ARG A 163 14.19 14.26 -9.47
CA ARG A 163 12.85 14.77 -9.19
C ARG A 163 11.94 13.63 -8.73
N VAL A 164 12.04 12.46 -9.34
CA VAL A 164 11.32 11.25 -8.90
C VAL A 164 11.71 10.88 -7.48
N TRP A 165 13.01 10.91 -7.13
CA TRP A 165 13.47 10.68 -5.76
C TRP A 165 12.84 11.66 -4.76
N SER A 166 12.73 12.93 -5.14
CA SER A 166 12.08 13.94 -4.29
C SER A 166 10.60 13.66 -4.10
N SER A 167 9.90 13.26 -5.17
CA SER A 167 8.48 12.90 -5.14
C SER A 167 8.23 11.61 -4.35
N HIS A 168 9.12 10.62 -4.47
CA HIS A 168 9.06 9.39 -3.67
C HIS A 168 9.26 9.66 -2.17
N ARG A 169 10.15 10.59 -1.79
CA ARG A 169 10.26 11.04 -0.38
C ARG A 169 8.99 11.70 0.12
N LEU A 170 8.35 12.54 -0.69
CA LEU A 170 7.05 13.13 -0.36
C LEU A 170 5.97 12.05 -0.17
N ARG A 171 5.90 11.07 -1.07
CA ARG A 171 5.00 9.92 -0.95
C ARG A 171 5.20 9.19 0.38
N ASN A 172 6.45 8.98 0.79
CA ASN A 172 6.74 8.32 2.05
C ASN A 172 6.31 9.17 3.25
N ALA A 173 6.48 10.50 3.21
CA ALA A 173 5.96 11.40 4.23
C ALA A 173 4.44 11.30 4.36
N ILE A 174 3.71 11.37 3.24
CA ILE A 174 2.25 11.20 3.19
C ILE A 174 1.82 9.83 3.75
N ALA A 175 2.55 8.76 3.45
CA ALA A 175 2.20 7.43 3.93
C ALA A 175 2.42 7.28 5.45
N HIS A 176 3.40 7.99 6.02
CA HIS A 176 3.67 7.98 7.45
C HIS A 176 2.73 8.88 8.25
N ASP A 177 2.37 10.02 7.70
CA ASP A 177 1.39 10.94 8.29
C ASP A 177 0.38 11.43 7.23
N PRO A 178 -0.71 10.70 7.04
CA PRO A 178 -1.76 11.09 6.08
C PRO A 178 -2.49 12.38 6.46
N THR A 179 -2.32 12.86 7.70
CA THR A 179 -2.96 14.09 8.21
C THR A 179 -2.11 15.33 7.98
N ASP A 180 -0.83 15.16 7.66
CA ASP A 180 0.05 16.27 7.28
C ASP A 180 -0.43 16.89 5.97
N GLN A 181 -0.69 18.20 6.03
CA GLN A 181 -1.23 18.93 4.88
C GLN A 181 -0.08 19.53 4.06
N HIS A 182 0.24 18.87 2.99
CA HIS A 182 1.13 19.42 1.98
C HIS A 182 0.40 20.46 1.12
N THR A 183 1.11 21.52 0.74
CA THR A 183 0.51 22.53 -0.13
C THR A 183 0.23 21.94 -1.52
N ARG A 184 -0.77 22.47 -2.19
CA ARG A 184 -1.17 21.98 -3.52
C ARG A 184 -0.03 22.06 -4.53
N GLU A 185 0.81 23.08 -4.43
CA GLU A 185 1.97 23.30 -5.31
C GLU A 185 3.00 22.17 -5.17
N ILE A 186 3.26 21.72 -3.95
CA ILE A 186 4.18 20.59 -3.68
C ILE A 186 3.62 19.31 -4.31
N ILE A 187 2.33 19.05 -4.15
CA ILE A 187 1.65 17.90 -4.73
C ILE A 187 1.70 17.94 -6.26
N ILE A 188 1.35 19.09 -6.87
CA ILE A 188 1.39 19.28 -8.33
C ILE A 188 2.81 19.06 -8.86
N SER A 189 3.82 19.59 -8.18
CA SER A 189 5.23 19.40 -8.55
C SER A 189 5.63 17.91 -8.53
N ALA A 190 5.18 17.17 -7.52
CA ALA A 190 5.45 15.74 -7.44
C ALA A 190 4.75 14.97 -8.58
N ILE A 191 3.50 15.27 -8.87
CA ILE A 191 2.76 14.66 -9.99
C ILE A 191 3.41 14.99 -11.34
N ALA A 192 3.86 16.24 -11.53
CA ALA A 192 4.59 16.62 -12.73
C ALA A 192 5.91 15.84 -12.89
N SER A 193 6.60 15.54 -11.78
CA SER A 193 7.82 14.71 -11.80
C SER A 193 7.54 13.27 -12.21
N TYR A 194 6.48 12.65 -11.69
CA TYR A 194 6.04 11.31 -12.10
C TYR A 194 5.59 11.29 -13.57
N ARG A 195 4.83 12.29 -14.01
CA ARG A 195 4.43 12.42 -15.43
C ARG A 195 5.66 12.48 -16.34
N GLN A 196 6.67 13.26 -15.96
CA GLN A 196 7.90 13.35 -16.73
C GLN A 196 8.63 12.01 -16.77
N ALA A 197 8.68 11.26 -15.66
CA ALA A 197 9.27 9.93 -15.62
C ALA A 197 8.59 8.96 -16.60
N PHE A 198 7.27 8.98 -16.71
CA PHE A 198 6.55 8.18 -17.71
C PHE A 198 6.84 8.58 -19.14
N ARG A 199 7.12 9.88 -19.40
CA ARG A 199 7.60 10.35 -20.71
C ARG A 199 9.01 9.86 -20.98
N ASP A 200 9.92 10.00 -20.02
CA ASP A 200 11.32 9.56 -20.14
C ASP A 200 11.39 8.06 -20.45
N LEU A 201 10.52 7.25 -19.82
CA LEU A 201 10.41 5.81 -20.04
C LEU A 201 9.62 5.42 -21.32
N GLY A 202 9.08 6.38 -22.06
CA GLY A 202 8.37 6.15 -23.32
C GLY A 202 6.92 5.64 -23.18
N PHE A 203 6.35 5.60 -21.97
CA PHE A 203 4.97 5.17 -21.76
C PHE A 203 3.93 6.26 -22.10
N MET A 204 4.34 7.53 -22.09
CA MET A 204 3.51 8.67 -22.46
C MET A 204 4.16 9.41 -23.62
N THR A 205 3.63 9.20 -24.82
CA THR A 205 3.98 10.00 -26.00
C THR A 205 3.14 11.29 -25.99
N GLU A 206 3.62 12.36 -26.66
CA GLU A 206 3.04 13.72 -26.68
C GLU A 206 1.61 13.84 -27.26
N LEU A 207 0.94 12.74 -27.54
CA LEU A 207 -0.42 12.70 -28.10
C LEU A 207 -1.55 12.80 -27.06
N SER A 208 -1.24 12.89 -25.77
CA SER A 208 -2.24 13.38 -24.82
C SER A 208 -2.18 14.91 -24.87
N PRO A 209 -3.23 15.61 -25.34
CA PRO A 209 -3.23 17.06 -25.26
C PRO A 209 -2.96 17.41 -23.81
N ASP A 210 -1.94 18.25 -23.59
CA ASP A 210 -1.63 18.81 -22.29
C ASP A 210 -2.93 19.43 -21.76
N THR A 211 -3.63 18.71 -20.89
CA THR A 211 -4.57 19.35 -20.01
C THR A 211 -3.69 20.11 -19.02
N PRO A 212 -3.62 21.44 -19.09
CA PRO A 212 -2.81 22.22 -18.17
C PRO A 212 -3.22 21.81 -16.76
N LEU A 213 -2.26 21.46 -15.92
CA LEU A 213 -2.56 21.31 -14.50
C LEU A 213 -3.18 22.62 -14.02
N PRO A 214 -4.18 22.60 -13.12
CA PRO A 214 -4.71 23.82 -12.54
C PRO A 214 -3.57 24.55 -11.82
N GLY A 215 -2.93 25.48 -12.45
CA GLY A 215 -1.72 26.20 -12.01
C GLY A 215 -0.77 26.57 -13.15
N ASP A 216 -0.85 25.89 -14.29
CA ASP A 216 -0.08 26.22 -15.52
C ASP A 216 -0.78 27.28 -16.39
N ALA A 217 -1.82 27.93 -15.87
CA ALA A 217 -2.41 29.07 -16.59
C ALA A 217 -1.35 30.20 -16.63
N PRO A 218 -0.96 30.68 -17.82
CA PRO A 218 -0.11 31.86 -17.90
C PRO A 218 -0.84 33.01 -17.21
N ASP A 219 -0.10 33.82 -16.45
CA ASP A 219 -0.54 35.00 -15.68
C ASP A 219 -1.18 36.13 -16.57
N ASN A 220 -2.05 35.79 -17.50
CA ASN A 220 -2.67 36.68 -18.44
C ASN A 220 -4.21 36.65 -18.36
N ILE A 221 -4.76 36.83 -17.17
CA ILE A 221 -6.14 37.30 -17.06
C ILE A 221 -6.06 38.77 -16.62
N GLN A 222 -5.95 39.66 -17.62
CA GLN A 222 -6.32 41.06 -17.46
C GLN A 222 -7.84 41.10 -17.25
N PHE A 223 -8.25 41.43 -16.04
CA PHE A 223 -9.60 41.84 -15.74
C PHE A 223 -9.79 43.27 -16.30
N GLY A 224 -10.52 43.37 -17.39
CA GLY A 224 -11.10 44.62 -17.90
C GLY A 224 -12.49 44.79 -17.29
#